data_06a819f8c81a65081064dd3ecfc6e362
#
_entry.id   06a819f8c81a65081064dd3ecfc6e362
#
_cell.length_a   1.000
_cell.length_b   1.000
_cell.length_c   1.000
_cell.angle_alpha   90.00
_cell.angle_beta   90.00
_cell.angle_gamma   90.00
#
_symmetry.space_group_name_H-M   'P 1'
#
loop_
_entity.id
_entity.type
_entity.pdbx_description
1 polymer ?
#
loop_
_entity_poly.entity_id
_entity_poly.type
_entity_poly.pdbx_seq_one_letter_code
_entity_poly.pdbx_strand_id
1 'polypeptide(L)'
;MKKIKRTVLLSLLFFIAGGYVWKIKNTGKINYVGQQFRFYLKIANSDVLAEVDGDIITLDDIDFEIKILHKNVPGQNIEIRDAVSKKEIFRSVFERKMLYKFLKRDLSFDFNSSERLISCHNAWEKSKETMKDFTQIESLKLKDRLCEQSLIEQYCVERVYRTLEVPEQVLLEYYRQYKDKFIKPEKVNLRQILMLDETKAKEILSQTTVENFSDMAKLHSVSVEGKNGGKLRPFAKGDLPAVFDIAFSIPVQQVQGIFKSTYGYHIFIVDHRSESKRRTFEEVRNRIRDIIFRVQREKEFRAWVESATASLPIKIMQAI
;
A
#
# COMPACT_ATOMS: atom_id res chain seq x y z
N MET A 1 12.52 11.28 -4.71
CA MET A 1 11.90 11.38 -3.38
C MET A 1 10.44 11.87 -3.37
N LYS A 2 9.91 12.57 -4.39
CA LYS A 2 8.50 13.06 -4.41
C LYS A 2 7.42 12.01 -4.75
N LYS A 3 7.75 10.87 -5.38
CA LYS A 3 6.77 9.82 -5.76
C LYS A 3 6.33 8.88 -4.63
N ILE A 4 7.14 8.71 -3.59
CA ILE A 4 6.84 7.78 -2.48
C ILE A 4 5.79 8.37 -1.52
N LYS A 5 5.72 9.71 -1.39
CA LYS A 5 4.76 10.38 -0.49
C LYS A 5 3.30 10.27 -0.93
N ARG A 6 3.02 10.15 -2.24
CA ARG A 6 1.63 10.00 -2.75
C ARG A 6 1.05 8.60 -2.53
N THR A 7 1.89 7.58 -2.53
CA THR A 7 1.46 6.18 -2.40
C THR A 7 1.02 5.84 -0.97
N VAL A 8 1.62 6.46 0.04
CA VAL A 8 1.33 6.17 1.46
C VAL A 8 0.03 6.85 1.92
N LEU A 9 -0.29 8.05 1.43
CA LEU A 9 -1.57 8.71 1.77
C LEU A 9 -2.78 7.94 1.22
N LEU A 10 -2.67 7.45 0.01
CA LEU A 10 -3.65 6.56 -0.59
C LEU A 10 -3.80 5.24 0.18
N SER A 11 -2.73 4.63 0.72
CA SER A 11 -2.82 3.37 1.45
C SER A 11 -3.59 3.44 2.77
N LEU A 12 -3.69 4.60 3.42
CA LEU A 12 -4.41 4.78 4.68
C LEU A 12 -5.93 4.97 4.49
N LEU A 13 -6.36 5.59 3.39
CA LEU A 13 -7.76 5.59 2.96
C LEU A 13 -8.21 4.19 2.51
N PHE A 14 -7.27 3.33 2.12
CA PHE A 14 -7.45 1.98 1.60
C PHE A 14 -7.84 0.91 2.62
N PHE A 15 -7.57 1.12 3.90
CA PHE A 15 -7.96 0.16 4.93
C PHE A 15 -9.48 0.14 5.17
N ILE A 16 -10.23 1.10 4.59
CA ILE A 16 -11.66 1.23 4.83
C ILE A 16 -12.49 0.27 3.96
N ALA A 17 -12.00 -0.15 2.80
CA ALA A 17 -12.76 -1.01 1.89
C ALA A 17 -11.89 -2.07 1.20
N GLY A 18 -11.02 -2.77 1.93
CA GLY A 18 -10.27 -3.90 1.35
C GLY A 18 -9.31 -3.52 0.23
N GLY A 19 -8.56 -2.43 0.38
CA GLY A 19 -7.35 -2.20 -0.41
C GLY A 19 -7.53 -1.58 -1.79
N TYR A 20 -8.32 -0.54 -1.96
CA TYR A 20 -8.55 0.09 -3.27
C TYR A 20 -7.66 1.29 -3.55
N VAL A 21 -6.73 1.14 -4.51
CA VAL A 21 -6.07 2.26 -5.21
C VAL A 21 -6.82 2.55 -6.50
N TRP A 22 -7.55 3.65 -6.54
CA TRP A 22 -8.02 4.23 -7.79
C TRP A 22 -6.92 5.09 -8.41
N LYS A 23 -6.47 4.69 -9.60
CA LYS A 23 -5.67 5.54 -10.45
C LYS A 23 -6.63 6.54 -11.09
N ILE A 24 -6.83 7.70 -10.45
CA ILE A 24 -7.57 8.80 -11.05
C ILE A 24 -6.80 9.23 -12.28
N LYS A 25 -7.26 8.85 -13.46
CA LYS A 25 -6.90 9.57 -14.67
C LYS A 25 -7.51 10.96 -14.56
N ASN A 26 -6.75 11.97 -14.91
CA ASN A 26 -6.97 13.43 -14.81
C ASN A 26 -8.25 13.98 -15.47
N THR A 27 -9.39 13.33 -15.37
CA THR A 27 -10.63 13.76 -16.05
C THR A 27 -11.72 14.27 -15.13
N GLY A 28 -11.54 14.29 -13.80
CA GLY A 28 -12.52 14.88 -12.87
C GLY A 28 -13.93 14.28 -12.91
N LYS A 29 -14.13 13.14 -13.61
CA LYS A 29 -15.42 12.49 -13.77
C LYS A 29 -15.43 11.16 -13.02
N ILE A 30 -16.34 11.03 -12.07
CA ILE A 30 -16.65 9.77 -11.41
C ILE A 30 -17.94 9.27 -12.06
N ASN A 31 -17.85 8.21 -12.86
CA ASN A 31 -19.02 7.55 -13.42
C ASN A 31 -19.49 6.45 -12.45
N TYR A 32 -20.55 6.71 -11.73
CA TYR A 32 -21.40 5.66 -11.20
C TYR A 32 -22.55 5.50 -12.19
N VAL A 33 -22.86 4.27 -12.58
CA VAL A 33 -23.92 3.85 -13.51
C VAL A 33 -24.84 4.98 -14.00
N GLY A 34 -24.58 5.49 -15.20
CA GLY A 34 -25.49 6.37 -15.94
C GLY A 34 -25.68 7.80 -15.42
N GLN A 35 -25.19 8.15 -14.25
CA GLN A 35 -25.25 9.51 -13.74
C GLN A 35 -23.84 10.05 -13.45
N GLN A 36 -23.48 11.14 -14.11
CA GLN A 36 -22.23 11.86 -13.85
C GLN A 36 -22.44 12.79 -12.66
N PHE A 37 -21.94 12.41 -11.49
CA PHE A 37 -21.82 13.34 -10.38
C PHE A 37 -20.62 14.24 -10.61
N ARG A 38 -20.85 15.51 -10.95
CA ARG A 38 -19.83 16.56 -10.95
C ARG A 38 -19.73 17.11 -9.54
N PHE A 39 -18.67 16.76 -8.81
CA PHE A 39 -18.38 17.39 -7.55
C PHE A 39 -17.56 18.68 -7.80
N TYR A 40 -18.17 19.82 -7.57
CA TYR A 40 -17.48 21.11 -7.54
C TYR A 40 -17.34 21.55 -6.08
N LEU A 41 -16.10 21.74 -5.60
CA LEU A 41 -15.85 22.33 -4.29
C LEU A 41 -16.01 23.86 -4.40
N LYS A 42 -17.17 24.37 -4.02
CA LYS A 42 -17.37 25.77 -3.71
C LYS A 42 -17.73 25.85 -2.24
N ILE A 43 -16.80 26.34 -1.41
CA ILE A 43 -17.04 26.54 0.02
C ILE A 43 -18.10 27.64 0.13
N ALA A 44 -19.33 27.24 0.42
CA ALA A 44 -20.41 28.16 0.76
C ALA A 44 -20.64 28.11 2.29
N ASN A 45 -21.23 29.16 2.84
CA ASN A 45 -21.38 29.44 4.26
C ASN A 45 -22.29 28.47 5.06
N SER A 46 -22.46 27.21 4.67
CA SER A 46 -23.21 26.25 5.49
C SER A 46 -22.34 25.02 5.77
N ASP A 47 -22.37 24.55 7.00
CA ASP A 47 -21.56 23.42 7.48
C ASP A 47 -22.08 22.06 6.97
N VAL A 48 -23.28 22.01 6.38
CA VAL A 48 -23.91 20.79 5.87
C VAL A 48 -23.51 20.54 4.41
N LEU A 49 -22.87 19.39 4.17
CA LEU A 49 -22.37 18.99 2.85
C LEU A 49 -23.35 18.06 2.11
N ALA A 50 -23.94 17.11 2.83
CA ALA A 50 -24.88 16.15 2.27
C ALA A 50 -25.86 15.61 3.31
N GLU A 51 -26.98 15.04 2.83
CA GLU A 51 -27.92 14.23 3.61
C GLU A 51 -28.05 12.86 2.97
N VAL A 52 -27.94 11.81 3.78
CA VAL A 52 -28.10 10.42 3.37
C VAL A 52 -29.13 9.77 4.29
N ASP A 53 -30.32 9.51 3.77
CA ASP A 53 -31.41 8.85 4.51
C ASP A 53 -31.64 9.48 5.91
N GLY A 54 -31.67 10.81 5.95
CA GLY A 54 -31.88 11.60 7.15
C GLY A 54 -30.64 11.91 8.00
N ASP A 55 -29.50 11.24 7.75
CA ASP A 55 -28.24 11.59 8.41
C ASP A 55 -27.52 12.68 7.63
N ILE A 56 -27.11 13.73 8.32
CA ILE A 56 -26.36 14.84 7.74
C ILE A 56 -24.85 14.56 7.80
N ILE A 57 -24.13 15.02 6.80
CA ILE A 57 -22.66 15.04 6.75
C ILE A 57 -22.22 16.50 6.74
N THR A 58 -21.37 16.86 7.68
CA THR A 58 -20.91 18.23 7.92
C THR A 58 -19.43 18.40 7.66
N LEU A 59 -18.97 19.65 7.65
CA LEU A 59 -17.54 19.97 7.63
C LEU A 59 -16.81 19.38 8.85
N ASP A 60 -17.46 19.38 10.03
CA ASP A 60 -16.90 18.78 11.25
C ASP A 60 -16.62 17.29 11.10
N ASP A 61 -17.43 16.56 10.33
CA ASP A 61 -17.17 15.14 10.04
C ASP A 61 -15.91 14.97 9.19
N ILE A 62 -15.67 15.88 8.26
CA ILE A 62 -14.48 15.88 7.42
C ILE A 62 -13.23 16.23 8.24
N ASP A 63 -13.31 17.27 9.06
CA ASP A 63 -12.20 17.68 9.94
C ASP A 63 -11.86 16.59 10.97
N PHE A 64 -12.86 15.88 11.46
CA PHE A 64 -12.68 14.73 12.34
C PHE A 64 -11.94 13.58 11.64
N GLU A 65 -12.30 13.23 10.39
CA GLU A 65 -11.55 12.22 9.59
C GLU A 65 -10.12 12.68 9.31
N ILE A 66 -9.89 13.95 9.03
CA ILE A 66 -8.55 14.53 8.87
C ILE A 66 -7.73 14.34 10.16
N LYS A 67 -8.32 14.61 11.33
CA LYS A 67 -7.67 14.41 12.61
C LYS A 67 -7.27 12.96 12.85
N ILE A 68 -8.14 12.01 12.51
CA ILE A 68 -7.86 10.57 12.59
C ILE A 68 -6.69 10.20 11.67
N LEU A 69 -6.68 10.68 10.43
CA LEU A 69 -5.62 10.40 9.47
C LEU A 69 -4.25 10.90 9.95
N HIS A 70 -4.19 12.10 10.53
CA HIS A 70 -2.94 12.65 11.08
C HIS A 70 -2.39 11.80 12.24
N LYS A 71 -3.24 11.26 13.09
CA LYS A 71 -2.82 10.42 14.22
C LYS A 71 -2.31 9.04 13.77
N ASN A 72 -2.88 8.48 12.71
CA ASN A 72 -2.48 7.16 12.20
C ASN A 72 -1.15 7.16 11.43
N VAL A 73 -0.59 8.33 11.09
CA VAL A 73 0.69 8.46 10.38
C VAL A 73 1.62 9.43 11.13
N PRO A 74 2.19 9.00 12.27
CA PRO A 74 3.12 9.84 13.04
C PRO A 74 4.35 10.22 12.20
N GLY A 75 4.73 11.50 12.25
CA GLY A 75 5.94 12.00 11.58
C GLY A 75 5.79 12.38 10.09
N GLN A 76 4.61 12.25 9.52
CA GLN A 76 4.28 12.86 8.24
C GLN A 76 3.36 14.05 8.48
N ASN A 77 3.87 15.27 8.21
CA ASN A 77 2.99 16.43 8.01
C ASN A 77 2.19 16.17 6.72
N ILE A 78 1.05 15.53 6.87
CA ILE A 78 0.08 15.37 5.77
C ILE A 78 -0.58 16.74 5.63
N GLU A 79 -0.01 17.57 4.75
CA GLU A 79 -0.66 18.81 4.35
C GLU A 79 -1.87 18.46 3.48
N ILE A 80 -3.02 18.30 4.12
CA ILE A 80 -4.32 18.20 3.43
C ILE A 80 -4.74 19.64 3.08
N ARG A 81 -3.99 20.26 2.18
CA ARG A 81 -4.23 21.65 1.76
C ARG A 81 -4.97 21.76 0.44
N ASP A 82 -5.03 20.68 -0.34
CA ASP A 82 -5.68 20.74 -1.64
C ASP A 82 -7.14 20.27 -1.57
N ALA A 83 -7.95 20.87 -2.42
CA ALA A 83 -9.37 20.54 -2.56
C ALA A 83 -9.58 19.07 -2.97
N VAL A 84 -8.60 18.44 -3.62
CA VAL A 84 -8.67 17.04 -4.07
C VAL A 84 -8.64 16.10 -2.86
N SER A 85 -7.75 16.36 -1.89
CA SER A 85 -7.67 15.53 -0.67
C SER A 85 -8.92 15.63 0.20
N LYS A 86 -9.48 16.85 0.38
CA LYS A 86 -10.74 17.04 1.11
C LYS A 86 -11.92 16.34 0.43
N LYS A 87 -11.98 16.39 -0.89
CA LYS A 87 -12.99 15.70 -1.68
C LYS A 87 -12.91 14.17 -1.54
N GLU A 88 -11.71 13.61 -1.50
CA GLU A 88 -11.51 12.17 -1.28
C GLU A 88 -11.96 11.76 0.13
N ILE A 89 -11.69 12.59 1.14
CA ILE A 89 -12.15 12.37 2.51
C ILE A 89 -13.68 12.46 2.59
N PHE A 90 -14.29 13.49 2.03
CA PHE A 90 -15.74 13.62 1.95
C PHE A 90 -16.37 12.39 1.32
N ARG A 91 -15.82 11.93 0.19
CA ARG A 91 -16.31 10.73 -0.49
C ARG A 91 -16.26 9.51 0.43
N SER A 92 -15.17 9.33 1.17
CA SER A 92 -15.01 8.20 2.10
C SER A 92 -16.04 8.25 3.23
N VAL A 93 -16.28 9.43 3.82
CA VAL A 93 -17.31 9.63 4.86
C VAL A 93 -18.70 9.36 4.29
N PHE A 94 -18.99 9.93 3.12
CA PHE A 94 -20.27 9.78 2.44
C PHE A 94 -20.57 8.30 2.11
N GLU A 95 -19.61 7.60 1.51
CA GLU A 95 -19.74 6.20 1.14
C GLU A 95 -19.97 5.31 2.37
N ARG A 96 -19.20 5.52 3.45
CA ARG A 96 -19.40 4.78 4.71
C ARG A 96 -20.80 5.00 5.30
N LYS A 97 -21.25 6.26 5.41
CA LYS A 97 -22.58 6.58 5.93
C LYS A 97 -23.68 5.98 5.07
N MET A 98 -23.57 6.09 3.75
CA MET A 98 -24.51 5.54 2.78
C MET A 98 -24.59 4.01 2.92
N LEU A 99 -23.46 3.32 2.92
CA LEU A 99 -23.42 1.85 3.05
C LEU A 99 -23.96 1.39 4.40
N TYR A 100 -23.64 2.09 5.47
CA TYR A 100 -24.18 1.78 6.79
C TYR A 100 -25.70 1.96 6.87
N LYS A 101 -26.26 3.00 6.26
CA LYS A 101 -27.72 3.16 6.13
C LYS A 101 -28.36 2.08 5.27
N PHE A 102 -27.72 1.71 4.18
CA PHE A 102 -28.20 0.66 3.30
C PHE A 102 -28.27 -0.69 4.03
N LEU A 103 -27.20 -1.10 4.70
CA LEU A 103 -27.19 -2.38 5.40
C LEU A 103 -28.19 -2.44 6.56
N LYS A 104 -28.52 -1.31 7.19
CA LYS A 104 -29.56 -1.23 8.24
C LYS A 104 -30.97 -1.58 7.72
N ARG A 105 -31.19 -1.56 6.42
CA ARG A 105 -32.45 -1.97 5.80
C ARG A 105 -32.56 -3.49 5.61
N ASP A 106 -31.45 -4.22 5.71
CA ASP A 106 -31.44 -5.68 5.70
C ASP A 106 -31.82 -6.22 7.08
N LEU A 107 -33.11 -6.50 7.29
CA LEU A 107 -33.65 -7.01 8.55
C LEU A 107 -33.10 -8.40 8.90
N SER A 108 -32.47 -9.12 7.97
CA SER A 108 -31.84 -10.42 8.21
C SER A 108 -30.42 -10.30 8.74
N PHE A 109 -29.86 -9.08 8.82
CA PHE A 109 -28.53 -8.83 9.37
C PHE A 109 -28.65 -8.40 10.83
N ASP A 110 -28.40 -9.33 11.74
CA ASP A 110 -28.49 -9.07 13.19
C ASP A 110 -27.33 -8.21 13.68
N PHE A 111 -27.56 -6.91 13.84
CA PHE A 111 -26.59 -5.92 14.33
C PHE A 111 -26.10 -6.18 15.76
N ASN A 112 -26.91 -6.88 16.57
CA ASN A 112 -26.68 -7.07 17.99
C ASN A 112 -26.10 -8.44 18.31
N SER A 113 -25.71 -9.23 17.31
CA SER A 113 -25.06 -10.50 17.56
C SER A 113 -23.77 -10.31 18.36
N SER A 114 -23.47 -11.23 19.25
CA SER A 114 -22.27 -11.15 20.10
C SER A 114 -20.98 -11.02 19.31
N GLU A 115 -20.89 -11.68 18.15
CA GLU A 115 -19.74 -11.62 17.26
C GLU A 115 -19.51 -10.19 16.71
N ARG A 116 -20.58 -9.50 16.29
CA ARG A 116 -20.50 -8.14 15.77
C ARG A 116 -20.15 -7.13 16.84
N LEU A 117 -20.74 -7.26 18.04
CA LEU A 117 -20.42 -6.42 19.17
C LEU A 117 -18.95 -6.60 19.60
N ILE A 118 -18.44 -7.82 19.63
CA ILE A 118 -17.03 -8.10 19.91
C ILE A 118 -16.14 -7.49 18.82
N SER A 119 -16.53 -7.57 17.56
CA SER A 119 -15.75 -6.97 16.46
C SER A 119 -15.69 -5.45 16.56
N CYS A 120 -16.81 -4.79 16.86
CA CYS A 120 -16.84 -3.34 17.14
C CYS A 120 -15.93 -2.98 18.32
N HIS A 121 -16.00 -3.76 19.40
CA HIS A 121 -15.16 -3.57 20.59
C HIS A 121 -13.67 -3.72 20.26
N ASN A 122 -13.31 -4.77 19.54
CA ASN A 122 -11.91 -5.01 19.13
C ASN A 122 -11.36 -3.92 18.22
N ALA A 123 -12.17 -3.37 17.32
CA ALA A 123 -11.78 -2.25 16.46
C ALA A 123 -11.47 -0.99 17.30
N TRP A 124 -12.27 -0.73 18.33
CA TRP A 124 -12.03 0.35 19.29
C TRP A 124 -10.75 0.12 20.10
N GLU A 125 -10.58 -1.03 20.72
CA GLU A 125 -9.41 -1.33 21.57
C GLU A 125 -8.10 -1.18 20.82
N LYS A 126 -8.03 -1.60 19.54
CA LYS A 126 -6.85 -1.42 18.68
C LYS A 126 -6.49 0.05 18.42
N SER A 127 -7.48 0.93 18.43
CA SER A 127 -7.28 2.36 18.12
C SER A 127 -7.08 3.23 19.36
N LYS A 128 -7.44 2.74 20.53
CA LYS A 128 -7.50 3.48 21.80
C LYS A 128 -6.19 4.16 22.18
N GLU A 129 -5.07 3.45 22.10
CA GLU A 129 -3.75 3.99 22.42
C GLU A 129 -3.31 5.13 21.48
N THR A 130 -3.62 4.99 20.18
CA THR A 130 -3.28 6.01 19.18
C THR A 130 -4.11 7.27 19.35
N MET A 131 -5.32 7.15 19.91
CA MET A 131 -6.32 8.23 20.01
C MET A 131 -6.53 8.75 21.44
N LYS A 132 -5.60 8.46 22.35
CA LYS A 132 -5.72 8.85 23.78
C LYS A 132 -5.85 10.36 24.03
N ASP A 133 -5.44 11.22 23.08
CA ASP A 133 -5.59 12.67 23.18
C ASP A 133 -6.95 13.19 22.68
N PHE A 134 -7.87 12.30 22.30
CA PHE A 134 -9.22 12.69 21.88
C PHE A 134 -10.07 13.05 23.09
N THR A 135 -10.93 14.05 22.92
CA THR A 135 -11.96 14.38 23.90
C THR A 135 -12.94 13.22 24.06
N GLN A 136 -13.76 13.26 25.11
CA GLN A 136 -14.79 12.24 25.32
C GLN A 136 -15.78 12.16 24.15
N ILE A 137 -16.18 13.30 23.59
CA ILE A 137 -17.08 13.37 22.42
C ILE A 137 -16.42 12.78 21.19
N GLU A 138 -15.17 13.13 20.92
CA GLU A 138 -14.41 12.59 19.78
C GLU A 138 -14.17 11.07 19.92
N SER A 139 -13.95 10.60 21.14
CA SER A 139 -13.80 9.17 21.42
C SER A 139 -15.08 8.39 21.13
N LEU A 140 -16.25 8.95 21.48
CA LEU A 140 -17.54 8.37 21.13
C LEU A 140 -17.76 8.35 19.59
N LYS A 141 -17.53 9.48 18.92
CA LYS A 141 -17.61 9.58 17.46
C LYS A 141 -16.69 8.56 16.77
N LEU A 142 -15.47 8.38 17.28
CA LEU A 142 -14.52 7.39 16.74
C LEU A 142 -15.01 5.97 16.95
N LYS A 143 -15.55 5.65 18.12
CA LYS A 143 -16.10 4.33 18.42
C LYS A 143 -17.24 3.97 17.47
N ASP A 144 -18.18 4.91 17.24
CA ASP A 144 -19.28 4.71 16.32
C ASP A 144 -18.78 4.51 14.89
N ARG A 145 -17.84 5.35 14.45
CA ARG A 145 -17.20 5.23 13.13
C ARG A 145 -16.54 3.88 12.91
N LEU A 146 -15.78 3.40 13.89
CA LEU A 146 -15.08 2.11 13.80
C LEU A 146 -16.07 0.94 13.80
N CYS A 147 -17.16 1.06 14.55
CA CYS A 147 -18.22 0.05 14.55
C CYS A 147 -18.97 0.04 13.21
N GLU A 148 -19.37 1.20 12.66
CA GLU A 148 -19.95 1.30 11.32
C GLU A 148 -19.08 0.59 10.28
N GLN A 149 -17.77 0.88 10.28
CA GLN A 149 -16.81 0.27 9.37
C GLN A 149 -16.74 -1.24 9.55
N SER A 150 -16.63 -1.73 10.78
CA SER A 150 -16.54 -3.15 11.11
C SER A 150 -17.80 -3.91 10.63
N LEU A 151 -18.98 -3.31 10.81
CA LEU A 151 -20.25 -3.90 10.38
C LEU A 151 -20.38 -3.94 8.85
N ILE A 152 -19.93 -2.90 8.14
CA ILE A 152 -19.87 -2.88 6.68
C ILE A 152 -18.95 -4.00 6.17
N GLU A 153 -17.76 -4.16 6.76
CA GLU A 153 -16.81 -5.21 6.39
C GLU A 153 -17.40 -6.61 6.60
N GLN A 154 -18.06 -6.87 7.73
CA GLN A 154 -18.72 -8.13 8.01
C GLN A 154 -19.87 -8.40 7.04
N TYR A 155 -20.71 -7.38 6.78
CA TYR A 155 -21.79 -7.50 5.80
C TYR A 155 -21.24 -7.85 4.41
N CYS A 156 -20.15 -7.23 3.99
CA CYS A 156 -19.51 -7.56 2.73
C CYS A 156 -19.07 -9.02 2.69
N VAL A 157 -18.45 -9.54 3.75
CA VAL A 157 -18.02 -10.94 3.81
C VAL A 157 -19.21 -11.90 3.75
N GLU A 158 -20.26 -11.60 4.49
CA GLU A 158 -21.42 -12.51 4.64
C GLU A 158 -22.40 -12.45 3.45
N ARG A 159 -22.50 -11.32 2.78
CA ARG A 159 -23.54 -11.09 1.74
C ARG A 159 -22.97 -10.81 0.37
N VAL A 160 -22.01 -9.89 0.28
CA VAL A 160 -21.48 -9.40 -1.00
C VAL A 160 -20.49 -10.40 -1.60
N TYR A 161 -19.62 -10.98 -0.75
CA TYR A 161 -18.54 -11.86 -1.20
C TYR A 161 -18.83 -13.34 -1.00
N ARG A 162 -20.00 -13.71 -0.47
CA ARG A 162 -20.35 -15.08 -0.09
C ARG A 162 -20.18 -16.11 -1.20
N THR A 163 -20.48 -15.71 -2.43
CA THR A 163 -20.45 -16.60 -3.60
C THR A 163 -19.17 -16.49 -4.41
N LEU A 164 -18.19 -15.68 -3.92
CA LEU A 164 -16.95 -15.52 -4.65
C LEU A 164 -16.06 -16.75 -4.51
N GLU A 165 -15.87 -17.42 -5.62
CA GLU A 165 -14.93 -18.53 -5.76
C GLU A 165 -14.00 -18.27 -6.94
N VAL A 166 -12.76 -18.69 -6.80
CA VAL A 166 -11.79 -18.62 -7.90
C VAL A 166 -11.49 -20.05 -8.35
N PRO A 167 -12.13 -20.52 -9.44
CA PRO A 167 -11.90 -21.86 -9.96
C PRO A 167 -10.43 -22.07 -10.34
N GLU A 168 -9.94 -23.29 -10.14
CA GLU A 168 -8.56 -23.67 -10.46
C GLU A 168 -8.19 -23.39 -11.92
N GLN A 169 -9.12 -23.60 -12.83
CA GLN A 169 -8.98 -23.31 -14.25
C GLN A 169 -8.57 -21.84 -14.49
N VAL A 170 -9.22 -20.91 -13.79
CA VAL A 170 -8.94 -19.46 -13.91
C VAL A 170 -7.54 -19.13 -13.38
N LEU A 171 -7.09 -19.80 -12.31
CA LEU A 171 -5.73 -19.64 -11.79
C LEU A 171 -4.68 -20.11 -12.82
N LEU A 172 -4.91 -21.26 -13.45
CA LEU A 172 -4.03 -21.81 -14.48
C LEU A 172 -3.96 -20.91 -15.71
N GLU A 173 -5.10 -20.39 -16.17
CA GLU A 173 -5.17 -19.45 -17.29
C GLU A 173 -4.40 -18.17 -17.00
N TYR A 174 -4.59 -17.60 -15.80
CA TYR A 174 -3.85 -16.44 -15.36
C TYR A 174 -2.34 -16.70 -15.32
N TYR A 175 -1.90 -17.85 -14.80
CA TYR A 175 -0.50 -18.23 -14.79
C TYR A 175 0.07 -18.34 -16.20
N ARG A 176 -0.64 -18.99 -17.13
CA ARG A 176 -0.22 -19.15 -18.53
C ARG A 176 -0.09 -17.80 -19.24
N GLN A 177 -1.06 -16.93 -19.02
CA GLN A 177 -1.08 -15.60 -19.64
C GLN A 177 0.03 -14.69 -19.11
N TYR A 178 0.33 -14.76 -17.81
CA TYR A 178 1.26 -13.87 -17.13
C TYR A 178 2.50 -14.56 -16.58
N LYS A 179 2.88 -15.69 -17.15
CA LYS A 179 4.01 -16.54 -16.68
C LYS A 179 5.32 -15.76 -16.49
N ASP A 180 5.54 -14.70 -17.30
CA ASP A 180 6.76 -13.88 -17.23
C ASP A 180 6.77 -12.94 -16.02
N LYS A 181 5.62 -12.67 -15.37
CA LYS A 181 5.54 -11.95 -14.09
C LYS A 181 5.95 -12.82 -12.90
N PHE A 182 6.11 -14.11 -13.10
CA PHE A 182 6.49 -15.09 -12.07
C PHE A 182 7.92 -15.58 -12.21
N ILE A 183 8.78 -14.78 -12.83
CA ILE A 183 10.21 -15.03 -12.87
C ILE A 183 10.85 -14.53 -11.59
N LYS A 184 11.57 -15.40 -10.90
CA LYS A 184 12.51 -15.00 -9.84
C LYS A 184 13.76 -14.49 -10.57
N PRO A 185 14.12 -13.21 -10.45
CA PRO A 185 15.27 -12.68 -11.16
C PRO A 185 16.56 -13.34 -10.66
N GLU A 186 17.56 -13.35 -11.51
CA GLU A 186 18.94 -13.60 -11.10
C GLU A 186 19.33 -12.65 -9.98
N LYS A 187 20.02 -13.17 -8.96
CA LYS A 187 20.53 -12.37 -7.84
C LYS A 187 21.99 -12.67 -7.58
N VAL A 188 22.70 -11.64 -7.17
CA VAL A 188 24.11 -11.71 -6.83
C VAL A 188 24.29 -11.41 -5.35
N ASN A 189 25.10 -12.24 -4.68
CA ASN A 189 25.67 -11.96 -3.37
C ASN A 189 27.08 -11.40 -3.60
N LEU A 190 27.28 -10.15 -3.24
CA LEU A 190 28.50 -9.40 -3.50
C LEU A 190 29.12 -8.90 -2.19
N ARG A 191 30.46 -8.91 -2.14
CA ARG A 191 31.23 -8.09 -1.20
C ARG A 191 31.94 -6.98 -1.96
N GLN A 192 32.08 -5.80 -1.38
CA GLN A 192 32.78 -4.66 -1.95
C GLN A 192 33.82 -4.07 -1.01
N ILE A 193 34.89 -3.53 -1.60
CA ILE A 193 35.78 -2.56 -0.99
C ILE A 193 35.61 -1.26 -1.78
N LEU A 194 35.25 -0.18 -1.12
CA LEU A 194 35.11 1.15 -1.73
C LEU A 194 36.25 2.04 -1.27
N MET A 195 36.97 2.64 -2.21
CA MET A 195 38.08 3.56 -2.00
C MET A 195 37.80 4.90 -2.69
N LEU A 196 38.31 6.00 -2.13
CA LEU A 196 38.20 7.31 -2.76
C LEU A 196 39.37 7.63 -3.70
N ASP A 197 40.51 6.98 -3.47
CA ASP A 197 41.74 7.18 -4.23
C ASP A 197 42.05 5.97 -5.13
N GLU A 198 42.32 6.23 -6.40
CA GLU A 198 42.54 5.17 -7.42
C GLU A 198 43.87 4.42 -7.14
N THR A 199 44.93 5.15 -6.76
CA THR A 199 46.24 4.55 -6.55
C THR A 199 46.21 3.58 -5.37
N LYS A 200 45.57 4.00 -4.27
CA LYS A 200 45.33 3.13 -3.12
C LYS A 200 44.42 1.94 -3.48
N ALA A 201 43.42 2.16 -4.30
CA ALA A 201 42.54 1.05 -4.73
C ALA A 201 43.32 -0.01 -5.56
N LYS A 202 44.29 0.40 -6.40
CA LYS A 202 45.18 -0.51 -7.14
C LYS A 202 46.11 -1.29 -6.19
N GLU A 203 46.65 -0.59 -5.21
CA GLU A 203 47.49 -1.22 -4.18
C GLU A 203 46.73 -2.28 -3.39
N ILE A 204 45.54 -1.90 -2.86
CA ILE A 204 44.68 -2.81 -2.11
C ILE A 204 44.23 -4.00 -2.97
N LEU A 205 43.87 -3.77 -4.24
CA LEU A 205 43.51 -4.85 -5.16
C LEU A 205 44.63 -5.89 -5.30
N SER A 206 45.90 -5.43 -5.43
CA SER A 206 47.06 -6.33 -5.57
C SER A 206 47.32 -7.20 -4.35
N GLN A 207 46.87 -6.80 -3.15
CA GLN A 207 47.03 -7.49 -1.88
C GLN A 207 45.79 -8.30 -1.47
N THR A 208 44.70 -8.14 -2.18
CA THR A 208 43.41 -8.73 -1.81
C THR A 208 43.20 -10.06 -2.50
N THR A 209 42.97 -11.09 -1.69
CA THR A 209 42.58 -12.43 -2.13
C THR A 209 41.15 -12.74 -1.72
N VAL A 210 40.62 -13.88 -2.15
CA VAL A 210 39.29 -14.35 -1.76
C VAL A 210 39.19 -14.53 -0.24
N GLU A 211 40.28 -15.08 0.36
CA GLU A 211 40.35 -15.42 1.79
C GLU A 211 40.41 -14.18 2.67
N ASN A 212 41.20 -13.18 2.28
CA ASN A 212 41.43 -11.97 3.11
C ASN A 212 40.46 -10.82 2.78
N PHE A 213 39.57 -10.96 1.76
CA PHE A 213 38.71 -9.88 1.26
C PHE A 213 37.93 -9.18 2.38
N SER A 214 37.33 -9.98 3.28
CA SER A 214 36.53 -9.42 4.37
C SER A 214 37.33 -8.55 5.34
N ASP A 215 38.58 -8.93 5.63
CA ASP A 215 39.43 -8.18 6.52
C ASP A 215 39.98 -6.92 5.82
N MET A 216 40.35 -7.04 4.54
CA MET A 216 40.70 -5.90 3.71
C MET A 216 39.55 -4.90 3.59
N ALA A 217 38.30 -5.38 3.47
CA ALA A 217 37.10 -4.52 3.46
C ALA A 217 36.93 -3.80 4.81
N LYS A 218 37.09 -4.49 5.94
CA LYS A 218 36.99 -3.87 7.27
C LYS A 218 38.05 -2.81 7.50
N LEU A 219 39.25 -3.04 6.99
CA LEU A 219 40.40 -2.17 7.23
C LEU A 219 40.41 -0.93 6.31
N HIS A 220 40.04 -1.10 5.06
CA HIS A 220 40.26 -0.09 4.01
C HIS A 220 39.01 0.47 3.37
N SER A 221 37.85 -0.20 3.44
CA SER A 221 36.64 0.28 2.77
C SER A 221 36.03 1.49 3.48
N VAL A 222 35.74 2.53 2.72
CA VAL A 222 35.00 3.71 3.21
C VAL A 222 33.50 3.51 3.18
N SER A 223 33.00 2.39 2.64
CA SER A 223 31.57 2.08 2.63
C SER A 223 31.07 1.62 4.00
N VAL A 224 29.76 1.79 4.23
CA VAL A 224 29.11 1.33 5.49
C VAL A 224 29.24 -0.19 5.64
N GLU A 225 29.18 -0.92 4.54
CA GLU A 225 29.30 -2.38 4.48
C GLU A 225 30.71 -2.86 4.85
N GLY A 226 31.73 -2.01 4.75
CA GLY A 226 33.10 -2.33 5.12
C GLY A 226 33.20 -2.95 6.51
N LYS A 227 32.48 -2.43 7.51
CA LYS A 227 32.40 -2.95 8.88
C LYS A 227 31.97 -4.42 8.95
N ASN A 228 31.18 -4.87 7.99
CA ASN A 228 30.66 -6.23 7.85
C ASN A 228 31.41 -7.03 6.77
N GLY A 229 32.71 -6.71 6.53
CA GLY A 229 33.53 -7.38 5.52
C GLY A 229 33.07 -7.10 4.07
N GLY A 230 32.42 -5.96 3.85
CA GLY A 230 31.98 -5.52 2.53
C GLY A 230 30.70 -6.17 2.01
N LYS A 231 29.99 -6.98 2.80
CA LYS A 231 28.81 -7.75 2.36
C LYS A 231 27.61 -6.86 2.07
N LEU A 232 27.06 -6.96 0.84
CA LEU A 232 25.79 -6.40 0.46
C LEU A 232 24.66 -7.43 0.62
N ARG A 233 23.41 -6.91 0.72
CA ARG A 233 22.24 -7.80 0.61
C ARG A 233 22.14 -8.32 -0.83
N PRO A 234 21.65 -9.56 -1.03
CA PRO A 234 21.42 -10.09 -2.38
C PRO A 234 20.53 -9.16 -3.21
N PHE A 235 20.98 -8.78 -4.39
CA PHE A 235 20.29 -7.84 -5.28
C PHE A 235 20.15 -8.40 -6.70
N ALA A 236 19.15 -7.90 -7.43
CA ALA A 236 18.97 -8.16 -8.85
C ALA A 236 19.54 -7.01 -9.67
N LYS A 237 19.75 -7.24 -10.97
CA LYS A 237 20.24 -6.22 -11.88
C LYS A 237 19.31 -4.99 -11.88
N GLY A 238 19.88 -3.81 -11.69
CA GLY A 238 19.15 -2.55 -11.61
C GLY A 238 18.59 -2.18 -10.22
N ASP A 239 18.73 -3.03 -9.19
CA ASP A 239 18.33 -2.71 -7.81
C ASP A 239 19.28 -1.70 -7.15
N LEU A 240 20.55 -1.65 -7.60
CA LEU A 240 21.62 -0.79 -7.11
C LEU A 240 22.14 0.12 -8.24
N PRO A 241 23.00 1.13 -7.93
CA PRO A 241 23.65 1.95 -8.94
C PRO A 241 24.36 1.12 -10.04
N ALA A 242 24.40 1.65 -11.27
CA ALA A 242 24.83 0.91 -12.46
C ALA A 242 26.21 0.22 -12.36
N VAL A 243 27.13 0.73 -11.53
CA VAL A 243 28.44 0.10 -11.29
C VAL A 243 28.30 -1.34 -10.76
N PHE A 244 27.23 -1.63 -10.02
CA PHE A 244 26.98 -2.95 -9.46
C PHE A 244 26.45 -3.96 -10.49
N ASP A 245 25.96 -3.50 -11.65
CA ASP A 245 25.49 -4.38 -12.70
C ASP A 245 26.61 -5.24 -13.30
N ILE A 246 27.87 -4.79 -13.18
CA ILE A 246 29.04 -5.58 -13.60
C ILE A 246 29.14 -6.90 -12.83
N ALA A 247 28.62 -6.97 -11.59
CA ALA A 247 28.62 -8.17 -10.78
C ALA A 247 27.90 -9.37 -11.42
N PHE A 248 27.01 -9.09 -12.40
CA PHE A 248 26.33 -10.14 -13.17
C PHE A 248 27.19 -10.75 -14.29
N SER A 249 28.36 -10.16 -14.59
CA SER A 249 29.25 -10.58 -15.65
C SER A 249 30.61 -11.11 -15.17
N ILE A 250 31.01 -10.74 -13.96
CA ILE A 250 32.32 -11.17 -13.41
C ILE A 250 32.24 -12.56 -12.80
N PRO A 251 33.34 -13.35 -12.83
CA PRO A 251 33.36 -14.68 -12.27
C PRO A 251 33.10 -14.72 -10.77
N VAL A 252 32.43 -15.79 -10.33
CA VAL A 252 32.20 -16.07 -8.90
C VAL A 252 33.52 -16.46 -8.23
N GLN A 253 33.73 -16.04 -6.98
CA GLN A 253 34.93 -16.34 -6.18
C GLN A 253 36.24 -15.83 -6.83
N GLN A 254 36.17 -14.69 -7.49
CA GLN A 254 37.34 -13.97 -7.98
C GLN A 254 37.26 -12.50 -7.59
N VAL A 255 38.37 -11.98 -7.09
CA VAL A 255 38.50 -10.55 -6.80
C VAL A 255 38.67 -9.81 -8.12
N GLN A 256 37.80 -8.82 -8.37
CA GLN A 256 37.78 -8.03 -9.58
C GLN A 256 37.71 -6.52 -9.26
N GLY A 257 38.39 -5.72 -10.05
CA GLY A 257 38.41 -4.25 -9.92
C GLY A 257 39.43 -3.70 -10.92
N ILE A 258 39.54 -2.39 -11.07
CA ILE A 258 38.88 -1.35 -10.28
C ILE A 258 37.68 -0.86 -11.09
N PHE A 259 36.51 -0.74 -10.49
CA PHE A 259 35.33 -0.20 -11.15
C PHE A 259 35.05 1.21 -10.62
N LYS A 260 35.04 2.22 -11.50
CA LYS A 260 34.83 3.62 -11.13
C LYS A 260 33.34 3.97 -11.09
N SER A 261 32.91 4.71 -10.07
CA SER A 261 31.59 5.32 -9.96
C SER A 261 31.67 6.74 -9.40
N THR A 262 30.52 7.39 -9.22
CA THR A 262 30.42 8.67 -8.50
C THR A 262 30.75 8.55 -7.01
N TYR A 263 30.78 7.34 -6.45
CA TYR A 263 31.10 7.08 -5.04
C TYR A 263 32.61 6.81 -4.82
N GLY A 264 33.36 6.54 -5.89
CA GLY A 264 34.78 6.20 -5.82
C GLY A 264 35.13 4.98 -6.67
N TYR A 265 36.11 4.20 -6.20
CA TYR A 265 36.71 3.05 -6.86
C TYR A 265 36.32 1.78 -6.10
N HIS A 266 35.71 0.86 -6.80
CA HIS A 266 35.18 -0.38 -6.23
C HIS A 266 36.04 -1.58 -6.59
N ILE A 267 36.28 -2.43 -5.58
CA ILE A 267 36.83 -3.78 -5.76
C ILE A 267 35.72 -4.73 -5.36
N PHE A 268 35.40 -5.72 -6.18
CA PHE A 268 34.30 -6.65 -6.01
C PHE A 268 34.75 -8.09 -5.89
N ILE A 269 34.01 -8.86 -5.12
CA ILE A 269 33.99 -10.31 -5.20
C ILE A 269 32.54 -10.78 -5.18
N VAL A 270 32.16 -11.58 -6.17
CA VAL A 270 30.87 -12.25 -6.21
C VAL A 270 30.98 -13.56 -5.45
N ASP A 271 30.32 -13.65 -4.31
CA ASP A 271 30.33 -14.88 -3.49
C ASP A 271 29.46 -15.97 -4.10
N HIS A 272 28.30 -15.59 -4.61
CA HIS A 272 27.32 -16.50 -5.18
C HIS A 272 26.42 -15.77 -6.17
N ARG A 273 26.00 -16.49 -7.20
CA ARG A 273 25.00 -16.03 -8.19
C ARG A 273 23.89 -17.06 -8.27
N SER A 274 22.65 -16.62 -8.01
CA SER A 274 21.48 -17.46 -8.21
C SER A 274 20.92 -17.24 -9.61
N GLU A 275 20.64 -18.30 -10.32
CA GLU A 275 20.06 -18.21 -11.65
C GLU A 275 18.64 -17.64 -11.63
N SER A 276 18.28 -16.99 -12.73
CA SER A 276 16.89 -16.63 -13.00
C SER A 276 16.07 -17.89 -13.18
N LYS A 277 14.97 -18.02 -12.44
CA LYS A 277 14.10 -19.20 -12.49
C LYS A 277 12.64 -18.79 -12.56
N ARG A 278 11.89 -19.35 -13.50
CA ARG A 278 10.43 -19.23 -13.50
C ARG A 278 9.86 -20.05 -12.35
N ARG A 279 9.04 -19.42 -11.54
CA ARG A 279 8.30 -20.11 -10.47
C ARG A 279 7.24 -21.00 -11.11
N THR A 280 7.07 -22.19 -10.57
CA THR A 280 6.01 -23.10 -11.00
C THR A 280 4.64 -22.54 -10.62
N PHE A 281 3.59 -23.07 -11.25
CA PHE A 281 2.23 -22.73 -10.90
C PHE A 281 1.95 -22.97 -9.41
N GLU A 282 2.37 -24.11 -8.87
CA GLU A 282 2.18 -24.46 -7.45
C GLU A 282 2.84 -23.43 -6.50
N GLU A 283 4.05 -22.96 -6.84
CA GLU A 283 4.75 -21.96 -6.01
C GLU A 283 4.03 -20.59 -5.96
N VAL A 284 3.21 -20.28 -6.96
CA VAL A 284 2.53 -18.97 -7.07
C VAL A 284 1.02 -19.06 -7.01
N ARG A 285 0.44 -20.27 -6.90
CA ARG A 285 -0.99 -20.54 -6.92
C ARG A 285 -1.78 -19.67 -5.94
N ASN A 286 -1.36 -19.63 -4.68
CA ASN A 286 -2.03 -18.80 -3.66
C ASN A 286 -1.91 -17.30 -3.98
N ARG A 287 -0.74 -16.84 -4.43
CA ARG A 287 -0.55 -15.45 -4.86
C ARG A 287 -1.46 -15.07 -6.03
N ILE A 288 -1.63 -15.97 -6.99
CA ILE A 288 -2.54 -15.75 -8.14
C ILE A 288 -3.98 -15.70 -7.64
N ARG A 289 -4.37 -16.63 -6.75
CA ARG A 289 -5.70 -16.63 -6.13
C ARG A 289 -5.99 -15.30 -5.45
N ASP A 290 -5.08 -14.78 -4.64
CA ASP A 290 -5.24 -13.50 -3.94
C ASP A 290 -5.40 -12.33 -4.92
N ILE A 291 -4.66 -12.32 -6.03
CA ILE A 291 -4.77 -11.30 -7.07
C ILE A 291 -6.16 -11.32 -7.70
N ILE A 292 -6.60 -12.49 -8.15
CA ILE A 292 -7.89 -12.66 -8.84
C ILE A 292 -9.05 -12.39 -7.87
N PHE A 293 -8.98 -12.96 -6.67
CA PHE A 293 -10.00 -12.76 -5.63
C PHE A 293 -10.17 -11.29 -5.27
N ARG A 294 -9.06 -10.55 -5.20
CA ARG A 294 -9.11 -9.10 -4.97
C ARG A 294 -9.86 -8.36 -6.09
N VAL A 295 -9.60 -8.71 -7.35
CA VAL A 295 -10.28 -8.09 -8.49
C VAL A 295 -11.77 -8.41 -8.50
N GLN A 296 -12.13 -9.67 -8.18
CA GLN A 296 -13.53 -10.07 -8.10
C GLN A 296 -14.26 -9.37 -6.95
N ARG A 297 -13.65 -9.32 -5.75
CA ARG A 297 -14.19 -8.57 -4.61
C ARG A 297 -14.46 -7.12 -4.96
N GLU A 298 -13.55 -6.49 -5.70
CA GLU A 298 -13.72 -5.12 -6.17
C GLU A 298 -14.95 -4.96 -7.03
N LYS A 299 -15.12 -5.83 -7.98
CA LYS A 299 -16.27 -5.80 -8.90
C LYS A 299 -17.58 -5.94 -8.12
N GLU A 300 -17.67 -6.93 -7.22
CA GLU A 300 -18.87 -7.17 -6.43
C GLU A 300 -19.16 -6.02 -5.45
N PHE A 301 -18.12 -5.48 -4.81
CA PHE A 301 -18.28 -4.31 -3.95
C PHE A 301 -18.82 -3.10 -4.71
N ARG A 302 -18.31 -2.84 -5.92
CA ARG A 302 -18.84 -1.75 -6.75
C ARG A 302 -20.31 -1.95 -7.10
N ALA A 303 -20.69 -3.14 -7.54
CA ALA A 303 -22.06 -3.45 -7.86
C ALA A 303 -22.98 -3.25 -6.64
N TRP A 304 -22.50 -3.64 -5.46
CA TRP A 304 -23.22 -3.41 -4.22
C TRP A 304 -23.35 -1.91 -3.88
N VAL A 305 -22.28 -1.14 -3.98
CA VAL A 305 -22.30 0.33 -3.79
C VAL A 305 -23.27 0.99 -4.76
N GLU A 306 -23.29 0.58 -6.01
CA GLU A 306 -24.24 1.08 -7.02
C GLU A 306 -25.69 0.79 -6.63
N SER A 307 -25.97 -0.42 -6.19
CA SER A 307 -27.29 -0.82 -5.70
C SER A 307 -27.70 -0.02 -4.46
N ALA A 308 -26.80 0.16 -3.50
CA ALA A 308 -27.03 0.97 -2.31
C ALA A 308 -27.35 2.44 -2.66
N THR A 309 -26.55 3.01 -3.56
CA THR A 309 -26.74 4.40 -4.02
C THR A 309 -28.10 4.60 -4.70
N ALA A 310 -28.53 3.65 -5.52
CA ALA A 310 -29.80 3.74 -6.23
C ALA A 310 -31.04 3.61 -5.32
N SER A 311 -30.89 2.98 -4.15
CA SER A 311 -32.00 2.66 -3.25
C SER A 311 -32.21 3.64 -2.10
N LEU A 312 -31.24 4.54 -1.84
CA LEU A 312 -31.28 5.48 -0.74
C LEU A 312 -31.68 6.89 -1.19
N PRO A 313 -32.48 7.64 -0.40
CA PRO A 313 -32.69 9.07 -0.63
C PRO A 313 -31.40 9.83 -0.25
N ILE A 314 -30.77 10.39 -1.27
CA ILE A 314 -29.52 11.14 -1.15
C ILE A 314 -29.78 12.57 -1.63
N LYS A 315 -29.42 13.57 -0.80
CA LYS A 315 -29.40 14.97 -1.18
C LYS A 315 -27.98 15.52 -0.96
N ILE A 316 -27.39 16.07 -2.02
CA ILE A 316 -26.15 16.81 -1.92
C ILE A 316 -26.52 18.28 -1.80
N MET A 317 -26.25 18.87 -0.64
CA MET A 317 -26.69 20.24 -0.30
C MET A 317 -25.77 21.29 -0.90
N GLN A 318 -24.52 20.92 -1.16
CA GLN A 318 -23.52 21.81 -1.74
C GLN A 318 -22.64 21.06 -2.72
N ALA A 319 -22.36 21.73 -3.84
CA ALA A 319 -21.26 21.33 -4.70
C ALA A 319 -19.95 21.67 -3.97
N ILE A 320 -19.27 20.66 -3.49
CA ILE A 320 -17.95 20.79 -2.88
C ILE A 320 -16.88 20.78 -3.99
#